data_073593e74cc795600f952103bc5cd4ce
#
_entry.id   073593e74cc795600f952103bc5cd4ce
#
_cell.length_a   1.000
_cell.length_b   1.000
_cell.length_c   1.000
_cell.angle_alpha   90.00
_cell.angle_beta   90.00
_cell.angle_gamma   90.00
#
_symmetry.space_group_name_H-M   'P 1'
#
loop_
_entity.id
_entity.type
_entity.pdbx_description
1 polymer ?
#
loop_
_entity_poly.entity_id
_entity_poly.type
_entity_poly.pdbx_seq_one_letter_code
_entity_poly.pdbx_strand_id
1 'polypeptide(L)'
;FAALALFAALPVLAHHSGAMFDSEKTVTISGTITEFNWTNPHSSFKVAVTNAAGKEEIWAIEMNAPQNLMRSGWKRTTIKSGDKVSVLVSPLRDGKPGGSYRSITLADGTKLDGTGPGQNNSDPAYPAAASPAATTPAR
;
A
#
# COMPACT_ATOMS: atom_id res chain seq x y z
N PHE A 1 13.22 -53.81 -16.99
CA PHE A 1 13.89 -52.60 -16.48
C PHE A 1 12.84 -51.53 -16.24
N ALA A 2 12.47 -51.27 -14.97
CA ALA A 2 11.55 -50.20 -14.59
C ALA A 2 12.37 -48.92 -14.31
N ALA A 3 12.18 -47.90 -15.13
CA ALA A 3 12.78 -46.57 -14.92
C ALA A 3 11.95 -45.83 -13.88
N LEU A 4 12.51 -45.62 -12.71
CA LEU A 4 11.94 -44.80 -11.62
C LEU A 4 12.21 -43.32 -11.96
N ALA A 5 11.18 -42.59 -12.43
CA ALA A 5 11.29 -41.17 -12.66
C ALA A 5 11.22 -40.43 -11.30
N LEU A 6 12.35 -39.91 -10.87
CA LEU A 6 12.47 -39.11 -9.67
C LEU A 6 11.95 -37.68 -9.99
N PHE A 7 10.71 -37.35 -9.62
CA PHE A 7 10.18 -35.99 -9.67
C PHE A 7 10.84 -35.19 -8.55
N ALA A 8 11.81 -34.35 -8.90
CA ALA A 8 12.34 -33.34 -8.01
C ALA A 8 11.25 -32.23 -7.81
N ALA A 9 10.59 -32.26 -6.66
CA ALA A 9 9.72 -31.16 -6.25
C ALA A 9 10.59 -29.93 -5.98
N LEU A 10 10.58 -28.97 -6.90
CA LEU A 10 11.16 -27.65 -6.65
C LEU A 10 10.32 -26.95 -5.55
N PRO A 11 10.96 -26.40 -4.50
CA PRO A 11 10.23 -25.61 -3.51
C PRO A 11 9.63 -24.41 -4.22
N VAL A 12 8.30 -24.37 -4.32
CA VAL A 12 7.58 -23.16 -4.68
C VAL A 12 7.75 -22.21 -3.49
N LEU A 13 8.61 -21.22 -3.62
CA LEU A 13 8.69 -20.10 -2.69
C LEU A 13 7.36 -19.36 -2.78
N ALA A 14 6.40 -19.76 -1.97
CA ALA A 14 5.20 -18.99 -1.72
C ALA A 14 5.65 -17.70 -1.02
N HIS A 15 5.78 -16.62 -1.77
CA HIS A 15 6.01 -15.31 -1.21
C HIS A 15 4.80 -14.95 -0.35
N HIS A 16 4.95 -15.10 0.97
CA HIS A 16 4.06 -14.46 1.93
C HIS A 16 4.34 -12.96 1.86
N SER A 17 3.69 -12.27 0.93
CA SER A 17 3.94 -10.86 0.61
C SER A 17 3.78 -9.91 1.80
N GLY A 18 3.07 -10.32 2.86
CA GLY A 18 2.91 -9.54 4.09
C GLY A 18 4.08 -9.63 5.07
N ALA A 19 4.90 -10.70 5.05
CA ALA A 19 5.92 -10.96 6.09
C ALA A 19 7.11 -9.98 6.04
N MET A 20 7.34 -9.33 4.91
CA MET A 20 8.43 -8.36 4.73
C MET A 20 8.12 -7.00 5.37
N PHE A 21 6.86 -6.70 5.69
CA PHE A 21 6.44 -5.45 6.29
C PHE A 21 6.30 -5.57 7.81
N ASP A 22 6.63 -4.50 8.53
CA ASP A 22 6.43 -4.40 9.97
C ASP A 22 5.02 -3.86 10.25
N SER A 23 4.06 -4.77 10.44
CA SER A 23 2.66 -4.42 10.68
C SER A 23 2.41 -3.69 12.01
N GLU A 24 3.33 -3.80 12.98
CA GLU A 24 3.25 -3.14 14.28
C GLU A 24 3.73 -1.68 14.24
N LYS A 25 4.42 -1.30 13.15
CA LYS A 25 4.93 0.05 12.95
C LYS A 25 4.23 0.76 11.82
N THR A 26 4.13 2.06 11.95
CA THR A 26 3.68 2.96 10.89
C THR A 26 4.64 4.13 10.74
N VAL A 27 4.83 4.56 9.50
CA VAL A 27 5.62 5.73 9.13
C VAL A 27 4.79 6.58 8.18
N THR A 28 4.76 7.88 8.42
CA THR A 28 4.18 8.84 7.47
C THR A 28 5.29 9.41 6.60
N ILE A 29 5.15 9.27 5.30
CA ILE A 29 6.04 9.87 4.30
C ILE A 29 5.28 10.92 3.51
N SER A 30 5.95 12.01 3.13
CA SER A 30 5.38 13.05 2.27
C SER A 30 6.30 13.29 1.08
N GLY A 31 5.72 13.41 -0.10
CA GLY A 31 6.50 13.56 -1.30
C GLY A 31 5.66 13.66 -2.57
N THR A 32 6.28 13.35 -3.68
CA THR A 32 5.68 13.43 -5.02
C THR A 32 5.56 12.04 -5.62
N ILE A 33 4.40 11.69 -6.14
CA ILE A 33 4.20 10.45 -6.91
C ILE A 33 5.08 10.49 -8.15
N THR A 34 5.87 9.45 -8.37
CA THR A 34 6.68 9.28 -9.58
C THR A 34 6.13 8.21 -10.52
N GLU A 35 5.44 7.21 -9.96
CA GLU A 35 4.89 6.08 -10.71
C GLU A 35 3.64 5.54 -10.02
N PHE A 36 2.64 5.10 -10.78
CA PHE A 36 1.47 4.39 -10.27
C PHE A 36 1.13 3.21 -11.18
N ASN A 37 1.17 2.01 -10.62
CA ASN A 37 0.87 0.76 -11.30
C ASN A 37 -0.45 0.17 -10.77
N TRP A 38 -1.49 0.22 -11.60
CA TRP A 38 -2.81 -0.33 -11.30
C TRP A 38 -2.93 -1.72 -11.93
N THR A 39 -2.48 -2.76 -11.22
CA THR A 39 -2.35 -4.11 -11.75
C THR A 39 -2.62 -5.20 -10.70
N ASN A 40 -2.91 -6.41 -11.15
CA ASN A 40 -2.99 -7.63 -10.34
C ASN A 40 -1.60 -8.31 -10.27
N PRO A 41 -1.29 -9.06 -9.20
CA PRO A 41 -2.12 -9.28 -8.01
C PRO A 41 -2.14 -8.09 -7.06
N HIS A 42 -1.16 -7.20 -7.10
CA HIS A 42 -1.04 -6.03 -6.24
C HIS A 42 -0.76 -4.79 -7.07
N SER A 43 -1.50 -3.72 -6.78
CA SER A 43 -1.16 -2.38 -7.26
C SER A 43 0.02 -1.82 -6.47
N SER A 44 0.72 -0.84 -7.02
CA SER A 44 1.83 -0.19 -6.35
C SER A 44 2.02 1.25 -6.83
N PHE A 45 2.69 2.05 -6.04
CA PHE A 45 3.13 3.38 -6.47
C PHE A 45 4.49 3.72 -5.85
N LYS A 46 5.18 4.69 -6.45
CA LYS A 46 6.44 5.22 -5.94
C LYS A 46 6.29 6.68 -5.56
N VAL A 47 6.96 7.06 -4.47
CA VAL A 47 6.97 8.43 -3.94
C VAL A 47 8.42 8.88 -3.81
N ALA A 48 8.76 10.01 -4.44
CA ALA A 48 10.01 10.71 -4.20
C ALA A 48 9.87 11.52 -2.91
N VAL A 49 10.67 11.17 -1.91
CA VAL A 49 10.67 11.76 -0.57
C VAL A 49 12.03 12.39 -0.31
N THR A 50 12.05 13.63 0.17
CA THR A 50 13.29 14.26 0.65
C THR A 50 13.48 13.87 2.12
N ASN A 51 14.58 13.15 2.41
CA ASN A 51 14.91 12.74 3.78
C ASN A 51 15.48 13.90 4.61
N ALA A 52 15.72 13.65 5.90
CA ALA A 52 16.25 14.65 6.85
C ALA A 52 17.64 15.21 6.44
N ALA A 53 18.42 14.47 5.65
CA ALA A 53 19.71 14.92 5.12
C ALA A 53 19.58 15.74 3.81
N GLY A 54 18.34 16.02 3.35
CA GLY A 54 18.07 16.75 2.11
C GLY A 54 18.27 15.91 0.84
N LYS A 55 18.43 14.59 0.96
CA LYS A 55 18.60 13.66 -0.15
C LYS A 55 17.24 13.08 -0.56
N GLU A 56 17.02 12.97 -1.86
CA GLU A 56 15.85 12.29 -2.40
C GLU A 56 16.00 10.78 -2.29
N GLU A 57 14.93 10.14 -1.83
CA GLU A 57 14.77 8.68 -1.74
C GLU A 57 13.46 8.28 -2.42
N ILE A 58 13.50 7.20 -3.18
CA ILE A 58 12.28 6.64 -3.79
C ILE A 58 11.70 5.56 -2.90
N TRP A 59 10.54 5.82 -2.35
CA TRP A 59 9.77 4.88 -1.56
C TRP A 59 8.86 4.05 -2.47
N ALA A 60 9.02 2.73 -2.44
CA ALA A 60 8.16 1.79 -3.16
C ALA A 60 7.03 1.33 -2.23
N ILE A 61 5.78 1.65 -2.58
CA ILE A 61 4.61 1.35 -1.77
C ILE A 61 3.77 0.28 -2.45
N GLU A 62 3.60 -0.85 -1.76
CA GLU A 62 2.76 -1.95 -2.21
C GLU A 62 1.34 -1.79 -1.66
N MET A 63 0.36 -2.00 -2.52
CA MET A 63 -1.07 -1.90 -2.22
C MET A 63 -1.74 -3.27 -2.40
N ASN A 64 -3.03 -3.32 -2.14
CA ASN A 64 -3.86 -4.49 -2.43
C ASN A 64 -4.21 -4.58 -3.94
N ALA A 65 -4.90 -5.64 -4.33
CA ALA A 65 -5.41 -5.81 -5.68
C ALA A 65 -6.39 -4.69 -6.07
N PRO A 66 -6.48 -4.29 -7.35
CA PRO A 66 -7.38 -3.26 -7.82
C PRO A 66 -8.82 -3.43 -7.36
N GLN A 67 -9.34 -4.66 -7.36
CA GLN A 67 -10.72 -4.95 -6.94
C GLN A 67 -10.97 -4.58 -5.46
N ASN A 68 -9.99 -4.81 -4.58
CA ASN A 68 -10.10 -4.46 -3.17
C ASN A 68 -9.99 -2.94 -2.98
N LEU A 69 -9.08 -2.30 -3.70
CA LEU A 69 -8.88 -0.85 -3.65
C LEU A 69 -10.12 -0.09 -4.15
N MET A 70 -10.81 -0.57 -5.18
CA MET A 70 -12.07 0.03 -5.67
C MET A 70 -13.15 0.06 -4.58
N ARG A 71 -13.22 -0.95 -3.72
CA ARG A 71 -14.16 -0.97 -2.58
C ARG A 71 -13.84 0.11 -1.54
N SER A 72 -12.59 0.55 -1.48
CA SER A 72 -12.13 1.65 -0.62
C SER A 72 -12.11 3.01 -1.34
N GLY A 73 -12.78 3.13 -2.47
CA GLY A 73 -12.92 4.38 -3.22
C GLY A 73 -11.80 4.70 -4.21
N TRP A 74 -10.81 3.83 -4.36
CA TRP A 74 -9.74 4.01 -5.33
C TRP A 74 -10.22 3.80 -6.78
N LYS A 75 -9.61 4.55 -7.67
CA LYS A 75 -9.76 4.41 -9.13
C LYS A 75 -8.38 4.43 -9.77
N ARG A 76 -8.25 3.92 -10.98
CA ARG A 76 -7.02 4.01 -11.78
C ARG A 76 -6.50 5.46 -11.94
N THR A 77 -7.38 6.44 -11.81
CA THR A 77 -7.09 7.87 -11.95
C THR A 77 -6.96 8.61 -10.62
N THR A 78 -6.97 7.91 -9.49
CA THR A 78 -6.93 8.53 -8.15
C THR A 78 -5.65 9.32 -7.92
N ILE A 79 -4.52 8.79 -8.38
CA ILE A 79 -3.23 9.47 -8.33
C ILE A 79 -2.51 9.33 -9.67
N LYS A 80 -1.62 10.27 -9.96
CA LYS A 80 -0.75 10.26 -11.13
C LYS A 80 0.63 10.83 -10.79
N SER A 81 1.60 10.60 -11.66
CA SER A 81 2.93 11.20 -11.54
C SER A 81 2.83 12.73 -11.42
N GLY A 82 3.57 13.30 -10.48
CA GLY A 82 3.57 14.73 -10.15
C GLY A 82 2.66 15.11 -8.99
N ASP A 83 1.73 14.26 -8.56
CA ASP A 83 0.84 14.56 -7.44
C ASP A 83 1.62 14.60 -6.11
N LYS A 84 1.34 15.61 -5.29
CA LYS A 84 1.85 15.74 -3.92
C LYS A 84 0.94 14.97 -2.97
N VAL A 85 1.56 14.14 -2.13
CA VAL A 85 0.83 13.25 -1.23
C VAL A 85 1.51 13.13 0.13
N SER A 86 0.71 12.76 1.13
CA SER A 86 1.19 12.23 2.41
C SER A 86 0.65 10.81 2.58
N VAL A 87 1.52 9.86 2.84
CA VAL A 87 1.18 8.42 2.86
C VAL A 87 1.57 7.80 4.18
N LEU A 88 0.63 7.12 4.83
CA LEU A 88 0.88 6.27 5.98
C LEU A 88 1.17 4.86 5.47
N VAL A 89 2.27 4.27 5.91
CA VAL A 89 2.72 2.95 5.50
C VAL A 89 3.18 2.10 6.68
N SER A 90 3.08 0.78 6.55
CA SER A 90 3.87 -0.16 7.37
C SER A 90 5.22 -0.35 6.69
N PRO A 91 6.34 0.03 7.31
CA PRO A 91 7.64 0.03 6.66
C PRO A 91 8.16 -1.38 6.39
N LEU A 92 9.13 -1.50 5.49
CA LEU A 92 9.91 -2.72 5.32
C LEU A 92 10.73 -3.01 6.58
N ARG A 93 10.79 -4.30 6.98
CA ARG A 93 11.58 -4.75 8.15
C ARG A 93 13.09 -4.58 7.98
N ASP A 94 13.57 -4.57 6.73
CA ASP A 94 14.99 -4.42 6.40
C ASP A 94 15.46 -2.95 6.40
N GLY A 95 14.57 -2.00 6.68
CA GLY A 95 14.86 -0.57 6.76
C GLY A 95 15.05 0.14 5.43
N LYS A 96 14.84 -0.53 4.29
CA LYS A 96 14.88 0.11 2.97
C LYS A 96 13.67 1.03 2.77
N PRO A 97 13.78 2.05 1.89
CA PRO A 97 12.67 2.94 1.59
C PRO A 97 11.56 2.18 0.85
N GLY A 98 10.50 1.86 1.58
CA GLY A 98 9.36 1.12 1.08
C GLY A 98 8.41 0.68 2.19
N GLY A 99 7.22 0.25 1.80
CA GLY A 99 6.23 -0.19 2.78
C GLY A 99 4.94 -0.70 2.16
N SER A 100 4.10 -1.22 3.03
CA SER A 100 2.73 -1.61 2.72
C SER A 100 1.78 -0.44 2.99
N TYR A 101 0.94 -0.11 2.01
CA TYR A 101 -0.02 0.98 2.05
C TYR A 101 -1.02 0.86 3.21
N ARG A 102 -1.29 1.97 3.90
CA ARG A 102 -2.34 2.10 4.92
C ARG A 102 -3.35 3.19 4.59
N SER A 103 -2.88 4.40 4.33
CA SER A 103 -3.73 5.51 3.91
C SER A 103 -2.93 6.54 3.11
N ILE A 104 -3.63 7.35 2.35
CA ILE A 104 -3.05 8.46 1.61
C ILE A 104 -3.91 9.71 1.82
N THR A 105 -3.26 10.85 1.94
CA THR A 105 -3.90 12.17 1.89
C THR A 105 -3.40 12.89 0.65
N LEU A 106 -4.33 13.27 -0.22
CA LEU A 106 -4.05 13.99 -1.45
C LEU A 106 -3.87 15.49 -1.17
N ALA A 107 -3.37 16.24 -2.17
CA ALA A 107 -3.13 17.67 -2.03
C ALA A 107 -4.40 18.50 -1.74
N ASP A 108 -5.57 18.03 -2.17
CA ASP A 108 -6.87 18.64 -1.90
C ASP A 108 -7.46 18.31 -0.52
N GLY A 109 -6.73 17.53 0.29
CA GLY A 109 -7.17 17.07 1.60
C GLY A 109 -7.99 15.77 1.59
N THR A 110 -8.31 15.22 0.42
CA THR A 110 -9.01 13.94 0.32
C THR A 110 -8.16 12.84 0.95
N LYS A 111 -8.75 12.10 1.89
CA LYS A 111 -8.12 10.94 2.51
C LYS A 111 -8.76 9.65 2.02
N LEU A 112 -7.92 8.70 1.60
CA LEU A 112 -8.31 7.35 1.25
C LEU A 112 -7.60 6.38 2.17
N ASP A 113 -8.39 5.59 2.87
CA ASP A 113 -7.91 4.48 3.67
C ASP A 113 -7.93 3.20 2.84
N GLY A 114 -7.07 2.26 3.16
CA GLY A 114 -7.00 1.01 2.45
C GLY A 114 -6.10 0.03 3.14
N THR A 115 -6.03 -1.16 2.59
CA THR A 115 -5.13 -2.20 3.08
C THR A 115 -4.08 -2.52 2.03
N GLY A 116 -2.85 -2.74 2.49
CA GLY A 116 -1.81 -3.36 1.70
C GLY A 116 -1.82 -4.89 1.84
N PRO A 117 -0.88 -5.58 1.20
CA PRO A 117 -0.73 -7.01 1.31
C PRO A 117 -0.54 -7.46 2.76
N GLY A 118 -1.22 -8.54 3.13
CA GLY A 118 -1.14 -9.14 4.47
C GLY A 118 -1.91 -8.40 5.57
N GLN A 119 -2.69 -7.39 5.24
CA GLN A 119 -3.53 -6.67 6.19
C GLN A 119 -5.01 -7.01 5.94
N ASN A 120 -5.72 -7.35 7.00
CA ASN A 120 -7.17 -7.54 7.01
C ASN A 120 -7.84 -6.28 7.55
N ASN A 121 -9.04 -5.94 7.03
CA ASN A 121 -9.87 -4.83 7.53
C ASN A 121 -10.28 -4.98 9.01
N SER A 122 -9.97 -6.10 9.64
CA SER A 122 -10.21 -6.41 11.05
C SER A 122 -9.00 -6.16 11.96
N ASP A 123 -7.90 -5.57 11.45
CA ASP A 123 -6.76 -5.17 12.27
C ASP A 123 -7.20 -4.05 13.22
N PRO A 124 -7.12 -4.21 14.56
CA PRO A 124 -7.52 -3.18 15.52
C PRO A 124 -6.68 -1.90 15.44
N ALA A 125 -5.54 -1.92 14.74
CA ALA A 125 -4.77 -0.72 14.39
C ALA A 125 -5.40 0.10 13.25
N TYR A 126 -6.49 -0.41 12.64
CA TYR A 126 -7.23 0.28 11.60
C TYR A 126 -8.51 0.86 12.21
N PRO A 127 -8.57 2.16 12.55
CA PRO A 127 -9.82 2.77 13.00
C PRO A 127 -10.85 2.62 11.87
N ALA A 128 -11.99 2.01 12.19
CA ALA A 128 -13.11 1.92 11.26
C ALA A 128 -13.34 3.32 10.65
N ALA A 129 -13.38 3.40 9.32
CA ALA A 129 -13.64 4.65 8.61
C ALA A 129 -14.86 5.32 9.26
N ALA A 130 -14.67 6.52 9.79
CA ALA A 130 -15.78 7.31 10.31
C ALA A 130 -16.77 7.47 9.16
N SER A 131 -17.94 6.86 9.28
CA SER A 131 -19.04 7.08 8.34
C SER A 131 -19.27 8.60 8.25
N PRO A 132 -19.38 9.18 7.05
CA PRO A 132 -19.71 10.58 6.91
C PRO A 132 -21.00 10.84 7.68
N ALA A 133 -20.95 11.77 8.63
CA ALA A 133 -22.12 12.18 9.38
C ALA A 133 -23.22 12.56 8.37
N ALA A 134 -24.36 11.87 8.47
CA ALA A 134 -25.54 12.19 7.71
C ALA A 134 -25.92 13.67 8.02
N THR A 135 -25.73 14.55 7.07
CA THR A 135 -26.25 15.92 7.13
C THR A 135 -27.77 15.82 7.04
N THR A 136 -28.44 15.93 8.18
CA THR A 136 -29.88 16.10 8.25
C THR A 136 -30.21 17.45 7.62
N PRO A 137 -31.07 17.51 6.58
CA PRO A 137 -31.48 18.80 6.05
C PRO A 137 -32.35 19.51 7.08
N ALA A 138 -32.01 20.74 7.43
CA ALA A 138 -32.82 21.61 8.24
C ALA A 138 -34.17 21.87 7.53
N ARG A 139 -35.26 21.73 8.27
CA ARG A 139 -36.62 22.12 7.86
C ARG A 139 -36.76 23.65 7.87
#